data_c312c05a28f539a4d4551f09965099cc
#
_entry.id   c312c05a28f539a4d4551f09965099cc
#
_cell.length_a   1.000
_cell.length_b   1.000
_cell.length_c   1.000
_cell.angle_alpha   90.00
_cell.angle_beta   90.00
_cell.angle_gamma   90.00
#
_symmetry.space_group_name_H-M   'P 1'
#
loop_
_entity.id
_entity.type
_entity.pdbx_description
1 polymer ?
#
loop_
_entity_poly.entity_id
_entity_poly.type
_entity_poly.pdbx_seq_one_letter_code
_entity_poly.pdbx_strand_id
1 'polypeptide(L)'
;MNLSFLMEKRHSYFISMILLWTSFSLVSQSSCAQNQEKIICNGIPWFDDQGKIVNAHGACIVEDAGRYYLFGEYRSDETNSFVGFSCYSSDDLSNWKFERIVLPIQKEGLLGPNRIGERVKVMKCPSTGEYVMYMHTDDTKYCDPCIGYATSKTINGEYIFQGPFKIGNEPIRMWDMGTFQDTDGTGYLLIHEGDIYRLSEDYHSAEKRLVKNMAPGGESPAMFKKEGIYYFLFSNKTSWEKNDNYYFTAPAVGGPWKKGGLFVPEGKLTYNSQTTFVFPLTHGKDTIPMFMGDRWSFPH
;
A
#
# COMPACT_ATOMS: atom_id res chain seq x y z
N MET A 1 -37.53 39.12 -91.69
CA MET A 1 -36.87 38.86 -92.91
C MET A 1 -35.78 37.83 -92.66
N ASN A 2 -35.90 36.62 -93.27
CA ASN A 2 -34.99 35.50 -93.34
C ASN A 2 -34.51 34.86 -92.02
N LEU A 3 -35.02 33.65 -91.71
CA LEU A 3 -34.93 32.31 -92.26
C LEU A 3 -33.50 31.85 -92.58
N SER A 4 -33.09 30.91 -91.77
CA SER A 4 -32.64 29.57 -92.22
C SER A 4 -32.06 28.84 -91.06
N PHE A 5 -32.70 27.80 -90.54
CA PHE A 5 -32.55 26.37 -90.94
C PHE A 5 -31.09 25.90 -90.86
N LEU A 6 -30.80 25.02 -89.88
CA LEU A 6 -30.23 23.74 -90.15
C LEU A 6 -29.98 22.94 -88.88
N MET A 7 -30.81 21.90 -88.76
CA MET A 7 -30.46 20.50 -88.55
C MET A 7 -29.75 20.10 -87.27
N GLU A 8 -30.53 19.36 -86.59
CA GLU A 8 -30.21 18.27 -85.69
C GLU A 8 -28.90 17.56 -85.95
N LYS A 9 -28.11 17.43 -84.92
CA LYS A 9 -27.35 16.21 -84.66
C LYS A 9 -27.54 15.85 -83.16
N ARG A 10 -28.38 14.85 -83.00
CA ARG A 10 -28.44 14.12 -81.71
C ARG A 10 -27.08 13.48 -81.47
N HIS A 11 -26.33 14.01 -80.55
CA HIS A 11 -25.22 13.28 -79.91
C HIS A 11 -25.73 12.70 -78.59
N SER A 12 -26.00 11.42 -78.68
CA SER A 12 -26.24 10.59 -77.53
C SER A 12 -24.98 10.59 -76.68
N TYR A 13 -25.00 11.39 -75.65
CA TYR A 13 -23.98 11.32 -74.60
C TYR A 13 -24.33 10.09 -73.75
N PHE A 14 -23.66 8.98 -74.04
CA PHE A 14 -23.52 7.89 -73.09
C PHE A 14 -22.79 8.44 -71.86
N ILE A 15 -23.54 8.74 -70.86
CA ILE A 15 -22.97 8.98 -69.53
C ILE A 15 -22.54 7.60 -69.02
N SER A 16 -21.28 7.26 -69.29
CA SER A 16 -20.62 6.16 -68.61
C SER A 16 -20.53 6.55 -67.15
N MET A 17 -21.50 6.06 -66.38
CA MET A 17 -21.43 6.10 -64.92
C MET A 17 -20.32 5.14 -64.52
N ILE A 18 -19.10 5.66 -64.40
CA ILE A 18 -18.01 4.98 -63.74
C ILE A 18 -18.38 4.88 -62.27
N LEU A 19 -18.94 3.75 -61.88
CA LEU A 19 -19.03 3.35 -60.49
C LEU A 19 -17.61 3.13 -59.99
N LEU A 20 -17.01 4.20 -59.42
CA LEU A 20 -15.86 4.06 -58.54
C LEU A 20 -16.31 3.27 -57.32
N TRP A 21 -16.10 1.98 -57.35
CA TRP A 21 -16.06 1.20 -56.15
C TRP A 21 -14.83 1.63 -55.38
N THR A 22 -14.99 2.62 -54.51
CA THR A 22 -14.06 2.84 -53.39
C THR A 22 -14.25 1.65 -52.47
N SER A 23 -13.45 0.62 -52.70
CA SER A 23 -13.19 -0.39 -51.69
C SER A 23 -12.60 0.33 -50.49
N PHE A 24 -13.46 0.71 -49.54
CA PHE A 24 -13.06 1.04 -48.18
C PHE A 24 -12.46 -0.27 -47.63
N SER A 25 -11.18 -0.45 -47.83
CA SER A 25 -10.39 -1.39 -47.05
C SER A 25 -10.53 -0.87 -45.61
N LEU A 26 -11.40 -1.51 -44.86
CA LEU A 26 -11.32 -1.48 -43.40
C LEU A 26 -9.95 -2.06 -43.04
N VAL A 27 -8.95 -1.18 -42.99
CA VAL A 27 -7.72 -1.45 -42.27
C VAL A 27 -8.20 -1.56 -40.84
N SER A 28 -8.48 -2.78 -40.42
CA SER A 28 -8.52 -3.14 -39.04
C SER A 28 -7.19 -2.68 -38.46
N GLN A 29 -7.16 -1.48 -37.89
CA GLN A 29 -6.11 -1.08 -37.00
C GLN A 29 -6.25 -2.05 -35.83
N SER A 30 -5.57 -3.17 -35.92
CA SER A 30 -5.14 -3.89 -34.75
C SER A 30 -4.32 -2.86 -33.98
N SER A 31 -4.94 -2.20 -33.02
CA SER A 31 -4.23 -1.47 -32.01
C SER A 31 -3.35 -2.53 -31.36
N CYS A 32 -2.13 -2.63 -31.82
CA CYS A 32 -1.06 -3.23 -31.08
C CYS A 32 -1.04 -2.38 -29.81
N ALA A 33 -1.71 -2.85 -28.77
CA ALA A 33 -1.52 -2.31 -27.45
C ALA A 33 -0.03 -2.51 -27.20
N GLN A 34 0.76 -1.48 -27.47
CA GLN A 34 2.13 -1.42 -27.00
C GLN A 34 1.98 -1.68 -25.51
N ASN A 35 2.50 -2.81 -25.05
CA ASN A 35 2.74 -3.02 -23.64
C ASN A 35 3.68 -1.88 -23.21
N GLN A 36 3.11 -0.76 -22.82
CA GLN A 36 3.88 0.27 -22.13
C GLN A 36 4.38 -0.41 -20.87
N GLU A 37 5.69 -0.58 -20.80
CA GLU A 37 6.32 -1.03 -19.57
C GLU A 37 5.85 -0.11 -18.44
N LYS A 38 5.16 -0.70 -17.45
CA LYS A 38 4.67 0.03 -16.30
C LYS A 38 5.84 0.20 -15.35
N ILE A 39 6.20 1.43 -15.07
CA ILE A 39 7.36 1.79 -14.26
C ILE A 39 6.87 2.41 -12.97
N ILE A 40 7.28 1.84 -11.83
CA ILE A 40 7.11 2.48 -10.53
C ILE A 40 8.29 3.41 -10.31
N CYS A 41 8.04 4.71 -10.30
CA CYS A 41 9.05 5.72 -10.01
C CYS A 41 9.17 5.93 -8.51
N ASN A 42 10.34 5.60 -7.96
CA ASN A 42 10.62 5.79 -6.53
C ASN A 42 11.11 7.22 -6.23
N GLY A 43 10.75 7.72 -5.06
CA GLY A 43 11.26 9.00 -4.53
C GLY A 43 10.65 10.26 -5.14
N ILE A 44 9.58 10.12 -5.90
CA ILE A 44 8.74 11.22 -6.37
C ILE A 44 7.31 11.02 -5.84
N PRO A 45 6.50 12.08 -5.72
CA PRO A 45 5.10 11.95 -5.38
C PRO A 45 4.34 11.09 -6.38
N TRP A 46 3.50 10.20 -5.88
CA TRP A 46 2.53 9.47 -6.70
C TRP A 46 1.24 10.28 -6.81
N PHE A 47 0.56 10.16 -7.93
CA PHE A 47 -0.69 10.84 -8.18
C PHE A 47 -1.80 9.82 -8.42
N ASP A 48 -3.01 10.16 -7.96
CA ASP A 48 -4.19 9.36 -8.24
C ASP A 48 -4.77 9.67 -9.65
N ASP A 49 -5.83 8.95 -10.02
CA ASP A 49 -6.52 9.09 -11.30
C ASP A 49 -7.21 10.45 -11.48
N GLN A 50 -7.27 11.28 -10.43
CA GLN A 50 -7.76 12.67 -10.46
C GLN A 50 -6.63 13.70 -10.48
N GLY A 51 -5.36 13.26 -10.52
CA GLY A 51 -4.19 14.12 -10.48
C GLY A 51 -3.87 14.70 -9.09
N LYS A 52 -4.43 14.14 -8.02
CA LYS A 52 -4.10 14.52 -6.64
C LYS A 52 -2.96 13.65 -6.13
N ILE A 53 -2.13 14.20 -5.25
CA ILE A 53 -1.06 13.44 -4.60
C ILE A 53 -1.68 12.32 -3.75
N VAL A 54 -1.13 11.11 -3.90
CA VAL A 54 -1.48 9.96 -3.05
C VAL A 54 -1.05 10.27 -1.62
N ASN A 55 -2.03 10.43 -0.74
CA ASN A 55 -1.84 10.76 0.68
C ASN A 55 -2.03 9.48 1.51
N ALA A 56 -0.95 8.73 1.69
CA ALA A 56 -0.94 7.41 2.33
C ALA A 56 0.42 7.15 2.99
N HIS A 57 0.74 7.88 4.03
CA HIS A 57 1.98 7.73 4.79
C HIS A 57 1.91 6.50 5.72
N GLY A 58 3.05 5.97 6.18
CA GLY A 58 3.10 4.80 7.05
C GLY A 58 2.46 3.53 6.46
N ALA A 59 2.47 3.41 5.15
CA ALA A 59 1.60 2.60 4.33
C ALA A 59 1.85 1.09 4.38
N CYS A 60 0.84 0.34 3.90
CA CYS A 60 0.98 -1.05 3.44
C CYS A 60 0.20 -1.26 2.14
N ILE A 61 0.59 -2.29 1.40
CA ILE A 61 -0.15 -2.76 0.23
C ILE A 61 -0.67 -4.18 0.51
N VAL A 62 -1.94 -4.41 0.17
CA VAL A 62 -2.57 -5.73 0.24
C VAL A 62 -3.07 -6.09 -1.16
N GLU A 63 -2.74 -7.29 -1.62
CA GLU A 63 -3.35 -7.87 -2.83
C GLU A 63 -4.59 -8.66 -2.44
N ASP A 64 -5.71 -8.38 -3.09
CA ASP A 64 -6.94 -9.16 -2.95
C ASP A 64 -7.62 -9.30 -4.31
N ALA A 65 -7.94 -10.55 -4.68
CA ALA A 65 -8.59 -10.89 -5.94
C ALA A 65 -7.90 -10.31 -7.19
N GLY A 66 -6.57 -10.25 -7.19
CA GLY A 66 -5.76 -9.75 -8.31
C GLY A 66 -5.71 -8.23 -8.42
N ARG A 67 -6.11 -7.51 -7.39
CA ARG A 67 -6.06 -6.06 -7.29
C ARG A 67 -5.27 -5.63 -6.07
N TYR A 68 -4.56 -4.52 -6.16
CA TYR A 68 -3.74 -3.98 -5.09
C TYR A 68 -4.48 -2.86 -4.37
N TYR A 69 -4.35 -2.84 -3.04
CA TYR A 69 -4.95 -1.83 -2.18
C TYR A 69 -3.88 -1.23 -1.29
N LEU A 70 -3.67 0.07 -1.43
CA LEU A 70 -2.71 0.85 -0.63
C LEU A 70 -3.48 1.52 0.50
N PHE A 71 -3.09 1.22 1.73
CA PHE A 71 -3.59 1.88 2.93
C PHE A 71 -2.50 2.75 3.53
N GLY A 72 -2.89 3.91 4.04
CA GLY A 72 -1.94 4.80 4.71
C GLY A 72 -2.64 5.89 5.52
N GLU A 73 -1.84 6.63 6.24
CA GLU A 73 -2.26 7.81 6.98
C GLU A 73 -2.64 8.91 6.00
N TYR A 74 -3.89 9.37 6.06
CA TYR A 74 -4.32 10.57 5.36
C TYR A 74 -3.97 11.77 6.24
N ARG A 75 -2.90 12.48 5.88
CA ARG A 75 -2.35 13.57 6.68
C ARG A 75 -2.85 14.93 6.19
N SER A 76 -3.02 15.86 7.14
CA SER A 76 -3.18 17.29 6.89
C SER A 76 -1.81 17.96 6.88
N ASP A 77 -1.64 18.99 6.07
CA ASP A 77 -0.46 19.86 6.08
C ASP A 77 -0.43 20.82 7.30
N GLU A 78 -1.54 20.93 8.03
CA GLU A 78 -1.71 21.88 9.14
C GLU A 78 -1.42 21.29 10.51
N THR A 79 -1.59 19.97 10.68
CA THR A 79 -1.49 19.32 11.99
C THR A 79 -1.03 17.89 11.86
N ASN A 80 -0.31 17.39 12.89
CA ASN A 80 0.04 15.98 13.02
C ASN A 80 -1.09 15.12 13.63
N SER A 81 -2.22 15.73 14.00
CA SER A 81 -3.36 15.00 14.54
C SER A 81 -3.97 14.06 13.50
N PHE A 82 -4.51 12.96 13.97
CA PHE A 82 -5.18 11.96 13.15
C PHE A 82 -6.39 12.56 12.40
N VAL A 83 -6.43 12.35 11.10
CA VAL A 83 -7.54 12.74 10.22
C VAL A 83 -8.30 11.51 9.75
N GLY A 84 -7.58 10.46 9.38
CA GLY A 84 -8.15 9.20 8.90
C GLY A 84 -7.10 8.31 8.26
N PHE A 85 -7.49 7.07 7.97
CA PHE A 85 -6.73 6.18 7.12
C PHE A 85 -7.36 6.11 5.73
N SER A 86 -6.55 6.37 4.70
CA SER A 86 -6.95 6.31 3.29
C SER A 86 -6.83 4.90 2.72
N CYS A 87 -7.62 4.65 1.67
CA CYS A 87 -7.49 3.49 0.82
C CYS A 87 -7.45 3.93 -0.64
N TYR A 88 -6.48 3.42 -1.38
CA TYR A 88 -6.38 3.53 -2.83
C TYR A 88 -6.36 2.14 -3.43
N SER A 89 -6.82 2.00 -4.67
CA SER A 89 -6.74 0.74 -5.41
C SER A 89 -5.97 0.90 -6.72
N SER A 90 -5.36 -0.19 -7.17
CA SER A 90 -4.61 -0.23 -8.43
C SER A 90 -4.65 -1.64 -9.03
N ASP A 91 -4.66 -1.72 -10.36
CA ASP A 91 -4.52 -2.99 -11.07
C ASP A 91 -3.05 -3.26 -11.46
N ASP A 92 -2.12 -2.32 -11.18
CA ASP A 92 -0.76 -2.37 -11.73
C ASP A 92 0.33 -1.73 -10.87
N LEU A 93 0.01 -1.30 -9.65
CA LEU A 93 0.92 -0.61 -8.70
C LEU A 93 1.46 0.74 -9.17
N SER A 94 1.05 1.23 -10.34
CA SER A 94 1.51 2.51 -10.88
C SER A 94 0.40 3.54 -11.05
N ASN A 95 -0.83 3.09 -11.32
CA ASN A 95 -2.02 3.93 -11.46
C ASN A 95 -2.94 3.70 -10.26
N TRP A 96 -3.06 4.71 -9.41
CA TRP A 96 -3.81 4.63 -8.17
C TRP A 96 -5.14 5.36 -8.29
N LYS A 97 -6.20 4.74 -7.80
CA LYS A 97 -7.53 5.34 -7.67
C LYS A 97 -7.84 5.55 -6.20
N PHE A 98 -8.18 6.77 -5.79
CA PHE A 98 -8.66 7.03 -4.43
C PHE A 98 -10.02 6.36 -4.22
N GLU A 99 -10.12 5.45 -3.27
CA GLU A 99 -11.37 4.80 -2.92
C GLU A 99 -12.13 5.63 -1.87
N ARG A 100 -11.52 5.86 -0.72
CA ARG A 100 -12.10 6.62 0.39
C ARG A 100 -11.16 6.75 1.58
N ILE A 101 -11.57 7.53 2.57
CA ILE A 101 -11.12 7.38 3.95
C ILE A 101 -11.88 6.19 4.54
N VAL A 102 -11.17 5.10 4.80
CA VAL A 102 -11.78 3.84 5.26
C VAL A 102 -11.97 3.79 6.78
N LEU A 103 -11.20 4.54 7.52
CA LEU A 103 -11.36 4.77 8.96
C LEU A 103 -11.14 6.24 9.26
N PRO A 104 -12.22 7.03 9.40
CA PRO A 104 -12.12 8.46 9.72
C PRO A 104 -11.84 8.68 11.21
N ILE A 105 -11.52 9.92 11.56
CA ILE A 105 -11.45 10.37 12.95
C ILE A 105 -12.71 9.97 13.70
N GLN A 106 -12.54 9.46 14.92
CA GLN A 106 -13.63 9.05 15.79
C GLN A 106 -14.11 10.24 16.65
N LYS A 107 -15.30 10.13 17.21
CA LYS A 107 -15.87 11.18 18.09
C LYS A 107 -15.04 11.36 19.35
N GLU A 108 -14.48 10.26 19.88
CA GLU A 108 -13.71 10.21 21.13
C GLU A 108 -12.77 8.98 21.14
N GLY A 109 -11.99 8.82 22.19
CA GLY A 109 -11.13 7.66 22.41
C GLY A 109 -9.79 7.76 21.67
N LEU A 110 -9.17 6.61 21.39
CA LEU A 110 -7.80 6.50 20.88
C LEU A 110 -7.57 7.12 19.50
N LEU A 111 -8.61 7.27 18.69
CA LEU A 111 -8.59 7.93 17.38
C LEU A 111 -9.52 9.17 17.35
N GLY A 112 -9.83 9.73 18.52
CA GLY A 112 -10.62 10.95 18.66
C GLY A 112 -9.84 12.21 18.31
N PRO A 113 -10.44 13.40 18.55
CA PRO A 113 -9.76 14.69 18.37
C PRO A 113 -8.45 14.78 19.16
N ASN A 114 -7.44 15.41 18.58
CA ASN A 114 -6.11 15.60 19.19
C ASN A 114 -5.40 14.28 19.54
N ARG A 115 -5.65 13.25 18.77
CA ARG A 115 -4.96 11.96 18.87
C ARG A 115 -4.07 11.76 17.64
N ILE A 116 -3.14 10.84 17.76
CA ILE A 116 -2.28 10.32 16.69
C ILE A 116 -2.85 8.98 16.23
N GLY A 117 -2.78 8.72 14.92
CA GLY A 117 -3.06 7.43 14.32
C GLY A 117 -2.05 7.18 13.20
N GLU A 118 -1.17 6.20 13.36
CA GLU A 118 0.00 5.99 12.50
C GLU A 118 0.24 4.52 12.17
N ARG A 119 1.10 4.27 11.16
CA ARG A 119 1.64 2.95 10.82
C ARG A 119 0.57 1.91 10.47
N VAL A 120 -0.51 2.32 9.82
CA VAL A 120 -1.62 1.42 9.47
C VAL A 120 -1.14 0.21 8.67
N LYS A 121 -1.60 -0.99 9.08
CA LYS A 121 -1.39 -2.26 8.37
C LYS A 121 -2.69 -3.03 8.31
N VAL A 122 -2.95 -3.66 7.18
CA VAL A 122 -4.17 -4.45 6.95
C VAL A 122 -3.79 -5.87 6.58
N MET A 123 -4.48 -6.84 7.17
CA MET A 123 -4.39 -8.26 6.81
C MET A 123 -5.79 -8.85 6.66
N LYS A 124 -5.94 -9.79 5.73
CA LYS A 124 -7.16 -10.62 5.61
C LYS A 124 -7.03 -11.81 6.55
N CYS A 125 -7.94 -11.95 7.48
CA CYS A 125 -8.01 -13.09 8.37
C CYS A 125 -8.50 -14.33 7.62
N PRO A 126 -7.73 -15.44 7.55
CA PRO A 126 -8.16 -16.62 6.80
C PRO A 126 -9.38 -17.33 7.39
N SER A 127 -9.54 -17.32 8.71
CA SER A 127 -10.61 -18.05 9.40
C SER A 127 -11.95 -17.35 9.29
N THR A 128 -11.98 -16.01 9.37
CA THR A 128 -13.22 -15.21 9.35
C THR A 128 -13.52 -14.59 8.00
N GLY A 129 -12.49 -14.44 7.15
CA GLY A 129 -12.58 -13.69 5.89
C GLY A 129 -12.62 -12.17 6.07
N GLU A 130 -12.58 -11.66 7.30
CA GLU A 130 -12.57 -10.23 7.59
C GLU A 130 -11.19 -9.61 7.30
N TYR A 131 -11.19 -8.33 6.99
CA TYR A 131 -9.97 -7.51 6.92
C TYR A 131 -9.77 -6.82 8.27
N VAL A 132 -8.62 -7.08 8.87
CA VAL A 132 -8.25 -6.51 10.17
C VAL A 132 -7.17 -5.48 9.95
N MET A 133 -7.44 -4.26 10.39
CA MET A 133 -6.55 -3.11 10.32
C MET A 133 -5.95 -2.86 11.71
N TYR A 134 -4.64 -2.75 11.77
CA TYR A 134 -3.91 -2.39 12.99
C TYR A 134 -3.25 -1.03 12.82
N MET A 135 -3.12 -0.29 13.91
CA MET A 135 -2.48 1.01 13.91
C MET A 135 -1.84 1.32 15.27
N HIS A 136 -0.80 2.13 15.24
CA HIS A 136 -0.33 2.84 16.42
C HIS A 136 -1.26 4.02 16.69
N THR A 137 -1.69 4.17 17.94
CA THR A 137 -2.45 5.32 18.42
C THR A 137 -1.71 5.97 19.57
N ASP A 138 -1.77 7.32 19.67
CA ASP A 138 -1.09 8.04 20.75
C ASP A 138 -1.81 9.37 21.06
N ASP A 139 -1.33 10.07 22.08
CA ASP A 139 -1.59 11.49 22.23
C ASP A 139 -0.60 12.31 21.34
N THR A 140 -0.85 13.59 21.17
CA THR A 140 0.00 14.47 20.35
C THR A 140 1.41 14.70 20.91
N LYS A 141 1.70 14.19 22.10
CA LYS A 141 3.02 14.24 22.76
C LYS A 141 3.74 12.89 22.75
N TYR A 142 3.12 11.87 22.17
CA TYR A 142 3.63 10.48 22.16
C TYR A 142 3.87 9.89 23.56
N CYS A 143 2.97 10.21 24.50
CA CYS A 143 3.05 9.78 25.91
C CYS A 143 1.97 8.75 26.31
N ASP A 144 1.03 8.43 25.41
CA ASP A 144 -0.05 7.45 25.63
C ASP A 144 -0.14 6.43 24.47
N PRO A 145 1.00 5.75 24.13
CA PRO A 145 1.01 4.83 23.01
C PRO A 145 0.14 3.60 23.24
N CYS A 146 -0.60 3.20 22.22
CA CYS A 146 -1.43 2.01 22.26
C CYS A 146 -1.63 1.46 20.85
N ILE A 147 -1.56 0.15 20.68
CA ILE A 147 -1.96 -0.47 19.44
C ILE A 147 -3.47 -0.59 19.41
N GLY A 148 -4.08 0.00 18.37
CA GLY A 148 -5.50 -0.11 18.09
C GLY A 148 -5.78 -1.08 16.94
N TYR A 149 -7.04 -1.52 16.81
CA TYR A 149 -7.45 -2.28 15.64
C TYR A 149 -8.87 -1.95 15.20
N ALA A 150 -9.14 -2.22 13.94
CA ALA A 150 -10.46 -2.05 13.31
C ALA A 150 -10.74 -3.22 12.36
N THR A 151 -12.01 -3.49 12.06
CA THR A 151 -12.41 -4.59 11.19
C THR A 151 -13.34 -4.14 10.08
N SER A 152 -13.27 -4.80 8.93
CA SER A 152 -14.19 -4.62 7.81
C SER A 152 -14.47 -5.96 7.11
N LYS A 153 -15.65 -6.07 6.51
CA LYS A 153 -16.01 -7.24 5.70
C LYS A 153 -15.52 -7.15 4.25
N THR A 154 -15.14 -5.95 3.81
CA THR A 154 -14.61 -5.70 2.46
C THR A 154 -13.36 -4.88 2.54
N ILE A 155 -12.39 -5.15 1.66
CA ILE A 155 -11.05 -4.57 1.74
C ILE A 155 -11.07 -3.03 1.68
N ASN A 156 -11.89 -2.44 0.81
CA ASN A 156 -12.03 -0.99 0.61
C ASN A 156 -13.31 -0.40 1.25
N GLY A 157 -13.96 -1.18 2.13
CA GLY A 157 -15.13 -0.74 2.88
C GLY A 157 -14.79 0.15 4.07
N GLU A 158 -15.82 0.48 4.84
CA GLU A 158 -15.64 1.15 6.12
C GLU A 158 -15.09 0.16 7.15
N TYR A 159 -14.05 0.59 7.88
CA TYR A 159 -13.50 -0.16 9.01
C TYR A 159 -14.11 0.36 10.31
N ILE A 160 -14.59 -0.57 11.12
CA ILE A 160 -15.19 -0.25 12.42
C ILE A 160 -14.09 -0.38 13.48
N PHE A 161 -13.75 0.74 14.13
CA PHE A 161 -12.76 0.76 15.20
C PHE A 161 -13.22 -0.05 16.40
N GLN A 162 -12.41 -1.01 16.85
CA GLN A 162 -12.72 -1.94 17.93
C GLN A 162 -12.09 -1.52 19.27
N GLY A 163 -11.18 -0.51 19.23
CA GLY A 163 -10.46 -0.06 20.42
C GLY A 163 -9.05 -0.63 20.52
N PRO A 164 -8.50 -0.75 21.74
CA PRO A 164 -7.14 -1.23 21.97
C PRO A 164 -6.99 -2.70 21.62
N PHE A 165 -5.90 -3.03 20.91
CA PHE A 165 -5.50 -4.41 20.66
C PHE A 165 -4.83 -5.01 21.91
N LYS A 166 -5.15 -6.25 22.26
CA LYS A 166 -4.83 -6.84 23.58
C LYS A 166 -4.12 -8.18 23.46
N ILE A 167 -3.35 -8.48 24.51
CA ILE A 167 -2.95 -9.84 24.89
C ILE A 167 -3.62 -10.20 26.22
N GLY A 168 -4.51 -11.20 26.20
CA GLY A 168 -5.42 -11.44 27.34
C GLY A 168 -6.31 -10.20 27.56
N ASN A 169 -6.24 -9.62 28.75
CA ASN A 169 -7.01 -8.40 29.09
C ASN A 169 -6.18 -7.10 28.97
N GLU A 170 -4.87 -7.20 28.69
CA GLU A 170 -3.96 -6.08 28.73
C GLU A 170 -3.76 -5.47 27.33
N PRO A 171 -3.99 -4.16 27.13
CA PRO A 171 -3.65 -3.46 25.90
C PRO A 171 -2.15 -3.52 25.63
N ILE A 172 -1.77 -3.70 24.37
CA ILE A 172 -0.38 -3.57 23.94
C ILE A 172 -0.06 -2.08 23.82
N ARG A 173 0.76 -1.57 24.73
CA ARG A 173 1.17 -0.16 24.82
C ARG A 173 2.58 -0.01 24.31
N MET A 174 2.71 0.31 23.05
CA MET A 174 3.96 0.57 22.34
C MET A 174 3.69 1.46 21.13
N TRP A 175 4.77 2.00 20.59
CA TRP A 175 4.76 2.87 19.41
C TRP A 175 4.66 2.06 18.12
N ASP A 176 5.52 2.32 17.15
CA ASP A 176 5.52 1.74 15.81
C ASP A 176 5.22 0.24 15.77
N MET A 177 4.41 -0.14 14.81
CA MET A 177 4.05 -1.52 14.58
C MET A 177 4.11 -1.88 13.09
N GLY A 178 4.24 -3.15 12.83
CA GLY A 178 4.09 -3.79 11.54
C GLY A 178 3.28 -5.06 11.65
N THR A 179 3.00 -5.68 10.53
CA THR A 179 2.34 -6.99 10.49
C THR A 179 3.08 -7.93 9.55
N PHE A 180 2.92 -9.22 9.79
CA PHE A 180 3.37 -10.27 8.89
C PHE A 180 2.36 -11.42 8.91
N GLN A 181 2.02 -11.93 7.74
CA GLN A 181 1.22 -13.14 7.59
C GLN A 181 2.08 -14.21 6.91
N ASP A 182 2.25 -15.35 7.56
CA ASP A 182 3.00 -16.46 6.98
C ASP A 182 2.13 -17.23 5.96
N THR A 183 2.76 -18.07 5.19
CA THR A 183 2.13 -18.86 4.12
C THR A 183 1.08 -19.87 4.60
N ASP A 184 1.10 -20.22 5.89
CA ASP A 184 0.08 -21.05 6.53
C ASP A 184 -1.13 -20.26 7.05
N GLY A 185 -1.13 -18.95 6.86
CA GLY A 185 -2.17 -18.04 7.34
C GLY A 185 -1.99 -17.61 8.79
N THR A 186 -0.90 -17.98 9.47
CA THR A 186 -0.62 -17.44 10.80
C THR A 186 -0.26 -15.96 10.71
N GLY A 187 -0.98 -15.13 11.46
CA GLY A 187 -0.72 -13.70 11.55
C GLY A 187 0.19 -13.34 12.72
N TYR A 188 1.00 -12.30 12.52
CA TYR A 188 1.91 -11.77 13.54
C TYR A 188 1.82 -10.25 13.59
N LEU A 189 1.79 -9.71 14.81
CA LEU A 189 1.99 -8.30 15.08
C LEU A 189 3.46 -8.10 15.48
N LEU A 190 4.11 -7.18 14.76
CA LEU A 190 5.50 -6.79 14.95
C LEU A 190 5.50 -5.45 15.68
N ILE A 191 6.27 -5.33 16.73
CA ILE A 191 6.23 -4.16 17.59
C ILE A 191 7.63 -3.54 17.71
N HIS A 192 7.66 -2.26 17.88
CA HIS A 192 8.81 -1.45 18.26
C HIS A 192 9.76 -2.21 19.21
N GLU A 193 11.07 -2.05 19.05
CA GLU A 193 12.12 -2.79 19.77
C GLU A 193 12.13 -4.31 19.56
N GLY A 194 11.36 -4.82 18.58
CA GLY A 194 11.45 -6.20 18.15
C GLY A 194 10.66 -7.19 18.98
N ASP A 195 9.55 -6.78 19.59
CA ASP A 195 8.56 -7.72 20.10
C ASP A 195 7.79 -8.35 18.94
N ILE A 196 7.49 -9.64 19.03
CA ILE A 196 6.67 -10.38 18.07
C ILE A 196 5.54 -11.07 18.82
N TYR A 197 4.31 -10.79 18.42
CA TYR A 197 3.11 -11.44 18.94
C TYR A 197 2.48 -12.29 17.86
N ARG A 198 2.15 -13.56 18.18
CA ARG A 198 1.27 -14.37 17.35
C ARG A 198 -0.16 -13.94 17.60
N LEU A 199 -0.92 -13.75 16.53
CA LEU A 199 -2.33 -13.39 16.60
C LEU A 199 -3.20 -14.61 16.94
N SER A 200 -4.38 -14.35 17.53
CA SER A 200 -5.46 -15.32 17.64
C SER A 200 -5.96 -15.74 16.27
N GLU A 201 -6.72 -16.84 16.19
CA GLU A 201 -7.26 -17.37 14.94
C GLU A 201 -8.12 -16.37 14.17
N ASP A 202 -8.85 -15.53 14.89
CA ASP A 202 -9.70 -14.46 14.34
C ASP A 202 -8.97 -13.12 14.11
N TYR A 203 -7.69 -13.02 14.47
CA TYR A 203 -6.86 -11.81 14.37
C TYR A 203 -7.31 -10.63 15.27
N HIS A 204 -8.24 -10.84 16.20
CA HIS A 204 -8.79 -9.77 17.05
C HIS A 204 -8.02 -9.59 18.36
N SER A 205 -7.06 -10.46 18.66
CA SER A 205 -6.19 -10.38 19.84
C SER A 205 -4.83 -11.01 19.58
N ALA A 206 -3.87 -10.74 20.46
CA ALA A 206 -2.63 -11.50 20.51
C ALA A 206 -2.81 -12.73 21.41
N GLU A 207 -2.44 -13.90 20.90
CA GLU A 207 -2.46 -15.15 21.64
C GLU A 207 -1.23 -15.30 22.53
N LYS A 208 -0.05 -14.99 21.96
CA LYS A 208 1.23 -15.20 22.62
C LYS A 208 2.30 -14.23 22.14
N ARG A 209 3.10 -13.69 23.05
CA ARG A 209 4.35 -13.01 22.72
C ARG A 209 5.45 -14.06 22.50
N LEU A 210 5.97 -14.17 21.28
CA LEU A 210 7.01 -15.13 20.89
C LEU A 210 8.42 -14.58 21.15
N VAL A 211 8.62 -13.29 20.92
CA VAL A 211 9.91 -12.60 21.03
C VAL A 211 9.71 -11.34 21.84
N LYS A 212 10.70 -10.96 22.65
CA LYS A 212 10.70 -9.76 23.47
C LYS A 212 12.00 -9.00 23.30
N ASN A 213 11.89 -7.70 22.99
CA ASN A 213 12.99 -6.73 22.98
C ASN A 213 14.23 -7.23 22.26
N MET A 214 14.04 -7.79 21.06
CA MET A 214 15.11 -8.41 20.26
C MET A 214 16.01 -7.36 19.59
N ALA A 215 15.47 -6.17 19.32
CA ALA A 215 16.11 -5.06 18.62
C ALA A 215 15.99 -3.75 19.44
N PRO A 216 16.65 -3.62 20.61
CA PRO A 216 16.55 -2.42 21.44
C PRO A 216 16.89 -1.15 20.64
N GLY A 217 16.01 -0.13 20.70
CA GLY A 217 16.12 1.11 19.92
C GLY A 217 15.71 0.97 18.45
N GLY A 218 15.19 -0.18 18.03
CA GLY A 218 14.64 -0.39 16.69
C GLY A 218 13.20 0.09 16.60
N GLU A 219 12.87 0.78 15.52
CA GLU A 219 11.51 1.23 15.22
C GLU A 219 11.09 0.87 13.80
N SER A 220 9.81 1.12 13.47
CA SER A 220 9.26 0.86 12.13
C SER A 220 9.45 -0.58 11.64
N PRO A 221 9.02 -1.60 12.42
CA PRO A 221 9.28 -3.00 12.14
C PRO A 221 8.54 -3.46 10.88
N ALA A 222 9.23 -4.21 10.00
CA ALA A 222 8.65 -4.91 8.86
C ALA A 222 9.30 -6.27 8.68
N MET A 223 8.55 -7.25 8.19
CA MET A 223 9.03 -8.61 8.04
C MET A 223 8.65 -9.20 6.69
N PHE A 224 9.53 -10.06 6.17
CA PHE A 224 9.22 -10.93 5.06
C PHE A 224 9.91 -12.28 5.21
N LYS A 225 9.45 -13.26 4.43
CA LYS A 225 10.06 -14.59 4.35
C LYS A 225 10.54 -14.83 2.93
N LYS A 226 11.78 -15.31 2.78
CA LYS A 226 12.33 -15.74 1.50
C LYS A 226 13.16 -17.00 1.68
N GLU A 227 12.92 -17.99 0.84
CA GLU A 227 13.65 -19.28 0.84
C GLU A 227 13.72 -19.93 2.23
N GLY A 228 12.61 -19.85 3.00
CA GLY A 228 12.50 -20.42 4.33
C GLY A 228 13.14 -19.60 5.46
N ILE A 229 13.78 -18.48 5.14
CA ILE A 229 14.40 -17.57 6.11
C ILE A 229 13.50 -16.36 6.32
N TYR A 230 13.31 -15.98 7.57
CA TYR A 230 12.63 -14.76 7.97
C TYR A 230 13.62 -13.60 8.06
N TYR A 231 13.24 -12.47 7.54
CA TYR A 231 13.98 -11.20 7.56
C TYR A 231 13.15 -10.19 8.32
N PHE A 232 13.72 -9.63 9.40
CA PHE A 232 13.03 -8.66 10.23
C PHE A 232 13.79 -7.33 10.19
N LEU A 233 13.17 -6.32 9.59
CA LEU A 233 13.75 -5.03 9.26
C LEU A 233 13.37 -3.98 10.30
N PHE A 234 14.28 -3.05 10.54
CA PHE A 234 14.11 -1.92 11.46
C PHE A 234 14.81 -0.68 10.95
N SER A 235 14.33 0.48 11.35
CA SER A 235 15.10 1.71 11.41
C SER A 235 15.63 1.94 12.82
N ASN A 236 16.65 2.79 12.96
CA ASN A 236 17.09 3.26 14.27
C ASN A 236 16.15 4.34 14.78
N LYS A 237 16.04 4.48 16.10
CA LYS A 237 15.24 5.50 16.74
C LYS A 237 15.92 6.86 16.67
N THR A 238 15.68 7.58 15.57
CA THR A 238 16.25 8.91 15.29
C THR A 238 15.15 9.96 15.09
N SER A 239 13.98 9.78 15.74
CA SER A 239 12.81 10.62 15.49
C SER A 239 12.40 10.56 14.01
N TRP A 240 12.01 11.67 13.40
CA TRP A 240 11.64 11.74 11.99
C TRP A 240 12.85 11.93 11.04
N GLU A 241 14.05 11.57 11.51
CA GLU A 241 15.25 11.65 10.70
C GLU A 241 15.54 10.32 10.00
N LYS A 242 16.06 10.41 8.79
CA LYS A 242 16.55 9.28 8.01
C LYS A 242 17.78 8.65 8.67
N ASN A 243 17.92 7.35 8.55
CA ASN A 243 19.07 6.62 9.04
C ASN A 243 19.36 5.37 8.19
N ASP A 244 20.50 4.72 8.44
CA ASP A 244 20.79 3.43 7.85
C ASP A 244 19.98 2.34 8.56
N ASN A 245 19.00 1.79 7.85
CA ASN A 245 18.14 0.75 8.37
C ASN A 245 18.85 -0.61 8.33
N TYR A 246 18.47 -1.51 9.21
CA TYR A 246 19.13 -2.78 9.42
C TYR A 246 18.15 -3.94 9.54
N TYR A 247 18.67 -5.17 9.54
CA TYR A 247 17.83 -6.35 9.60
C TYR A 247 18.41 -7.46 10.48
N PHE A 248 17.56 -8.36 10.87
CA PHE A 248 17.87 -9.64 11.48
C PHE A 248 17.34 -10.77 10.62
N THR A 249 17.90 -11.97 10.78
CA THR A 249 17.42 -13.19 10.13
C THR A 249 17.19 -14.29 11.12
N ALA A 250 16.21 -15.18 10.84
CA ALA A 250 15.94 -16.37 11.62
C ALA A 250 15.36 -17.51 10.77
N PRO A 251 15.53 -18.78 11.17
CA PRO A 251 14.87 -19.91 10.53
C PRO A 251 13.39 -20.06 10.92
N ALA A 252 12.94 -19.39 11.97
CA ALA A 252 11.55 -19.37 12.45
C ALA A 252 11.20 -18.02 13.04
N VAL A 253 9.90 -17.65 13.06
CA VAL A 253 9.43 -16.35 13.60
C VAL A 253 9.81 -16.17 15.08
N GLY A 254 9.84 -17.26 15.86
CA GLY A 254 10.30 -17.24 17.25
C GLY A 254 11.82 -17.18 17.42
N GLY A 255 12.60 -17.20 16.35
CA GLY A 255 14.06 -17.19 16.39
C GLY A 255 14.70 -18.57 16.25
N PRO A 256 16.02 -18.72 16.59
CA PRO A 256 16.87 -17.66 17.11
C PRO A 256 17.21 -16.60 16.05
N TRP A 257 17.07 -15.32 16.40
CA TRP A 257 17.37 -14.20 15.55
C TRP A 257 18.86 -13.83 15.56
N LYS A 258 19.42 -13.55 14.38
CA LYS A 258 20.79 -13.10 14.19
C LYS A 258 20.82 -11.77 13.47
N LYS A 259 21.59 -10.81 13.94
CA LYS A 259 21.78 -9.53 13.26
C LYS A 259 22.45 -9.76 11.91
N GLY A 260 21.79 -9.31 10.83
CA GLY A 260 22.30 -9.43 9.46
C GLY A 260 23.14 -8.25 9.03
N GLY A 261 22.92 -7.08 9.61
CA GLY A 261 23.61 -5.83 9.25
C GLY A 261 22.69 -4.82 8.58
N LEU A 262 23.26 -3.95 7.75
CA LEU A 262 22.52 -2.97 6.94
C LEU A 262 22.06 -3.64 5.64
N PHE A 263 20.87 -3.29 5.14
CA PHE A 263 20.42 -3.81 3.85
C PHE A 263 20.65 -2.83 2.67
N VAL A 264 21.21 -1.66 2.98
CA VAL A 264 21.72 -0.66 2.03
C VAL A 264 23.12 -0.27 2.48
N PRO A 265 24.07 0.05 1.58
CA PRO A 265 25.40 0.48 1.96
C PRO A 265 25.40 1.61 2.99
N GLU A 266 26.29 1.51 3.99
CA GLU A 266 26.43 2.47 5.08
C GLU A 266 26.54 3.92 4.57
N GLY A 267 25.87 4.84 5.25
CA GLY A 267 25.83 6.26 4.90
C GLY A 267 24.88 6.62 3.75
N LYS A 268 24.23 5.64 3.13
CA LYS A 268 23.17 5.91 2.13
C LYS A 268 21.83 6.23 2.77
N LEU A 269 21.72 6.13 4.10
CA LEU A 269 20.55 6.48 4.88
C LEU A 269 19.27 5.84 4.33
N THR A 270 19.38 4.58 3.88
CA THR A 270 18.29 3.83 3.24
C THR A 270 17.62 4.63 2.12
N TYR A 271 18.42 5.33 1.31
CA TYR A 271 17.98 6.25 0.25
C TYR A 271 17.00 7.33 0.75
N ASN A 272 17.26 7.90 1.93
CA ASN A 272 16.44 8.88 2.63
C ASN A 272 15.04 8.35 2.99
N SER A 273 14.94 7.10 3.41
CA SER A 273 13.69 6.50 3.82
C SER A 273 13.81 5.75 5.15
N GLN A 274 12.68 5.63 5.84
CA GLN A 274 12.48 4.80 7.01
C GLN A 274 11.65 3.59 6.61
N THR A 275 12.00 2.39 7.08
CA THR A 275 11.20 1.18 6.84
C THR A 275 9.74 1.41 7.22
N THR A 276 8.79 0.94 6.40
CA THR A 276 7.38 0.92 6.75
C THR A 276 6.72 -0.44 6.49
N PHE A 277 7.03 -1.08 5.37
CA PHE A 277 6.43 -2.36 5.00
C PHE A 277 7.32 -3.12 4.00
N VAL A 278 7.08 -4.41 3.86
CA VAL A 278 7.58 -5.20 2.73
C VAL A 278 6.39 -5.86 2.06
N PHE A 279 6.09 -5.43 0.84
CA PHE A 279 5.01 -5.99 0.05
C PHE A 279 5.49 -7.23 -0.73
N PRO A 280 4.84 -8.40 -0.56
CA PRO A 280 5.17 -9.61 -1.31
C PRO A 280 4.55 -9.54 -2.72
N LEU A 281 5.30 -9.06 -3.70
CA LEU A 281 4.84 -9.02 -5.09
C LEU A 281 4.95 -10.40 -5.72
N THR A 282 3.82 -10.96 -6.15
CA THR A 282 3.79 -12.21 -6.90
C THR A 282 4.07 -11.96 -8.38
N HIS A 283 5.10 -12.60 -8.93
CA HIS A 283 5.43 -12.59 -10.35
C HIS A 283 5.64 -14.01 -10.87
N GLY A 284 4.66 -14.54 -11.59
CA GLY A 284 4.66 -15.93 -12.02
C GLY A 284 4.62 -16.90 -10.83
N LYS A 285 5.69 -17.66 -10.63
CA LYS A 285 5.85 -18.58 -9.50
C LYS A 285 6.67 -17.99 -8.34
N ASP A 286 7.26 -16.83 -8.55
CA ASP A 286 8.16 -16.19 -7.61
C ASP A 286 7.44 -15.13 -6.79
N THR A 287 7.87 -14.99 -5.53
CA THR A 287 7.47 -13.87 -4.67
C THR A 287 8.67 -12.97 -4.46
N ILE A 288 8.54 -11.72 -4.88
CA ILE A 288 9.58 -10.69 -4.78
C ILE A 288 9.24 -9.79 -3.60
N PRO A 289 10.06 -9.74 -2.55
CA PRO A 289 9.85 -8.81 -1.45
C PRO A 289 10.17 -7.38 -1.90
N MET A 290 9.13 -6.56 -2.04
CA MET A 290 9.24 -5.15 -2.42
C MET A 290 9.30 -4.30 -1.16
N PHE A 291 10.47 -3.69 -0.90
CA PHE A 291 10.64 -2.77 0.21
C PHE A 291 9.83 -1.49 0.01
N MET A 292 9.11 -1.08 1.04
CA MET A 292 8.43 0.20 1.13
C MET A 292 9.03 1.01 2.27
N GLY A 293 9.37 2.26 2.00
CA GLY A 293 9.94 3.18 2.97
C GLY A 293 9.25 4.53 2.92
N ASP A 294 9.01 5.10 4.10
CA ASP A 294 8.52 6.47 4.23
C ASP A 294 9.66 7.46 4.04
N ARG A 295 9.41 8.51 3.29
CA ARG A 295 10.33 9.64 3.16
C ARG A 295 9.76 10.84 3.92
N TRP A 296 10.41 11.15 5.02
CA TRP A 296 10.03 12.31 5.81
C TRP A 296 10.42 13.58 5.07
N SER A 297 9.49 14.49 4.94
CA SER A 297 9.69 15.86 4.44
C SER A 297 9.23 16.81 5.52
N PHE A 298 10.13 17.17 6.43
CA PHE A 298 9.86 18.26 7.36
C PHE A 298 10.17 19.59 6.68
N PRO A 299 9.31 20.59 6.81
CA PRO A 299 9.70 21.96 6.54
C PRO A 299 10.74 22.34 7.60
N HIS A 300 11.98 22.53 7.18
CA HIS A 300 13.02 23.16 7.96
C HIS A 300 12.96 24.65 7.79
#